data_5b3473b21eb208e2f083888cab35d372
#
_entry.id   5b3473b21eb208e2f083888cab35d372
#
_cell.length_a   1.000
_cell.length_b   1.000
_cell.length_c   1.000
_cell.angle_alpha   90.00
_cell.angle_beta   90.00
_cell.angle_gamma   90.00
#
_symmetry.space_group_name_H-M   'P 1'
#
loop_
_entity.id
_entity.type
_entity.pdbx_description
1 polymer ?
#
loop_
_entity_poly.entity_id
_entity_poly.type
_entity_poly.pdbx_seq_one_letter_code
_entity_poly.pdbx_strand_id
1 'polypeptide(L)'
;MNVYGRLEEEPTPSWTGIQDDLVGREERFEDEPSSFAPLPLFKILIWSTLVVLVSVVLPFLLGLTSPEQAQDFYMGWAMHQGGDIYTDYFGTSGLLYYFLQYLSKGSILFAAFTWLALVGAGIFLFRSTYTLTEENKQSQQVLTIFYLLAGGLSFGGGYATILALPFLFYALSLVTRYLVENNHDKGFVRIGISLALAFFFAPLVTALYALVLFFALLAFNIGRGRLIHGLYQFFAAGLGFSLFFYPIGYYTAYNGSFGNAISQILYPVDSLKFMSNPALLDNLLFYGLLTIGLGGLTSVFTGFFQSKPSKQYVLSIFASVAILLLLGLEIFSTEPIHGSRLAELLPFLSILLLTRIRANDTEGVSRRRRYSEAPSVWAIFLKGNAYLPILALAYLFLAPLLARYVLHSEQYQERTRIETTVKGQTQATDRIYIWDDLTNGYKTSERLAASQLLSPKLYTGLDANRSKLVNDLRDNQPKVIVVNTKTALWTEVEQLLAESYQPVQSEFKDFKLYKLK
;
A
#
# COMPACT_ATOMS: atom_id res chain seq x y z
N MET A 1 50.68 0.81 -84.64
CA MET A 1 50.03 1.74 -83.71
C MET A 1 49.06 0.95 -82.84
N ASN A 2 49.51 0.45 -81.69
CA ASN A 2 48.73 -0.34 -80.75
C ASN A 2 48.49 0.49 -79.52
N VAL A 3 47.25 0.78 -79.21
CA VAL A 3 46.85 1.38 -77.95
C VAL A 3 45.96 0.35 -77.28
N TYR A 4 46.50 -0.39 -76.33
CA TYR A 4 45.74 -1.20 -75.32
C TYR A 4 45.73 -0.43 -74.00
N GLY A 5 44.56 0.08 -73.67
CA GLY A 5 44.33 0.61 -72.31
C GLY A 5 44.23 -0.50 -71.27
N ARG A 6 44.96 -0.43 -70.22
CA ARG A 6 44.83 -1.26 -69.03
C ARG A 6 43.51 -0.90 -68.28
N LEU A 7 42.65 -1.89 -68.13
CA LEU A 7 41.56 -1.80 -67.13
C LEU A 7 42.18 -2.04 -65.77
N GLU A 8 42.12 -1.02 -64.89
CA GLU A 8 42.40 -1.19 -63.49
C GLU A 8 41.26 -2.00 -62.85
N GLU A 9 41.59 -3.15 -62.28
CA GLU A 9 40.68 -3.93 -61.44
C GLU A 9 40.45 -3.18 -60.13
N GLU A 10 39.22 -2.78 -59.88
CA GLU A 10 38.81 -2.30 -58.53
C GLU A 10 38.97 -3.45 -57.52
N PRO A 11 39.58 -3.18 -56.32
CA PRO A 11 39.71 -4.21 -55.31
C PRO A 11 38.33 -4.57 -54.74
N THR A 12 37.94 -5.84 -54.85
CA THR A 12 36.78 -6.39 -54.20
C THR A 12 36.87 -6.17 -52.68
N PRO A 13 35.84 -5.63 -52.02
CA PRO A 13 35.87 -5.45 -50.55
C PRO A 13 36.04 -6.81 -49.88
N SER A 14 37.11 -6.97 -49.12
CA SER A 14 37.34 -8.15 -48.32
C SER A 14 36.33 -8.21 -47.18
N TRP A 15 35.52 -9.27 -47.11
CA TRP A 15 34.52 -9.52 -46.06
C TRP A 15 35.13 -9.76 -44.67
N THR A 16 36.43 -9.80 -44.55
CA THR A 16 37.17 -9.99 -43.29
C THR A 16 37.05 -8.78 -42.32
N GLY A 17 36.92 -7.54 -42.85
CA GLY A 17 36.79 -6.37 -42.00
C GLY A 17 35.44 -6.25 -41.28
N ILE A 18 34.37 -6.87 -41.82
CA ILE A 18 33.04 -6.83 -41.18
C ILE A 18 32.96 -7.81 -39.99
N GLN A 19 33.71 -8.92 -40.07
CA GLN A 19 33.77 -9.90 -38.98
C GLN A 19 34.58 -9.35 -37.79
N ASP A 20 35.67 -8.65 -38.03
CA ASP A 20 36.49 -8.04 -36.96
C ASP A 20 35.74 -6.90 -36.24
N ASP A 21 34.94 -6.10 -36.96
CA ASP A 21 34.10 -5.07 -36.32
C ASP A 21 32.93 -5.65 -35.51
N LEU A 22 32.41 -6.83 -35.88
CA LEU A 22 31.36 -7.50 -35.13
C LEU A 22 31.93 -8.19 -33.87
N VAL A 23 33.08 -8.83 -33.96
CA VAL A 23 33.78 -9.45 -32.80
C VAL A 23 34.25 -8.36 -31.81
N GLY A 24 34.80 -7.24 -32.30
CA GLY A 24 35.19 -6.13 -31.44
C GLY A 24 34.01 -5.36 -30.78
N ARG A 25 32.78 -5.56 -31.29
CA ARG A 25 31.56 -5.05 -30.63
C ARG A 25 31.01 -6.00 -29.57
N GLU A 26 31.15 -7.30 -29.75
CA GLU A 26 30.72 -8.28 -28.73
C GLU A 26 31.60 -8.25 -27.49
N GLU A 27 32.90 -8.01 -27.58
CA GLU A 27 33.81 -7.89 -26.44
C GLU A 27 33.62 -6.62 -25.61
N ARG A 28 32.92 -5.58 -26.11
CA ARG A 28 32.53 -4.38 -25.33
C ARG A 28 31.23 -4.55 -24.52
N PHE A 29 30.62 -5.71 -24.55
CA PHE A 29 29.44 -6.04 -23.73
C PHE A 29 29.77 -6.92 -22.53
N GLU A 30 31.06 -7.07 -22.17
CA GLU A 30 31.38 -7.50 -20.81
C GLU A 30 30.85 -6.41 -19.88
N ASP A 31 29.75 -6.73 -19.19
CA ASP A 31 29.20 -5.97 -18.09
C ASP A 31 30.36 -5.61 -17.15
N GLU A 32 30.85 -4.35 -17.21
CA GLU A 32 31.61 -3.84 -16.09
C GLU A 32 30.74 -4.15 -14.86
N PRO A 33 31.25 -4.92 -13.89
CA PRO A 33 30.47 -5.21 -12.70
C PRO A 33 30.16 -3.85 -12.09
N SER A 34 28.90 -3.41 -12.27
CA SER A 34 28.41 -2.26 -11.54
C SER A 34 28.80 -2.51 -10.09
N SER A 35 29.66 -1.68 -9.53
CA SER A 35 30.13 -1.80 -8.16
C SER A 35 28.90 -1.63 -7.26
N PHE A 36 28.16 -2.72 -7.06
CA PHE A 36 27.03 -2.72 -6.16
C PHE A 36 27.58 -2.41 -4.77
N ALA A 37 27.18 -1.28 -4.21
CA ALA A 37 27.47 -1.04 -2.81
C ALA A 37 27.01 -2.24 -1.99
N PRO A 38 27.82 -2.66 -1.01
CA PRO A 38 27.44 -3.77 -0.15
C PRO A 38 26.13 -3.43 0.54
N LEU A 39 25.12 -4.27 0.31
CA LEU A 39 23.79 -4.10 0.92
C LEU A 39 23.94 -4.17 2.45
N PRO A 40 23.36 -3.22 3.21
CA PRO A 40 23.38 -3.26 4.67
C PRO A 40 22.34 -4.27 5.19
N LEU A 41 22.49 -5.56 4.81
CA LEU A 41 21.51 -6.61 5.09
C LEU A 41 21.17 -6.73 6.58
N PHE A 42 22.17 -6.67 7.45
CA PHE A 42 21.95 -6.73 8.89
C PHE A 42 21.03 -5.61 9.40
N LYS A 43 21.23 -4.38 8.90
CA LYS A 43 20.39 -3.23 9.24
C LYS A 43 18.97 -3.40 8.70
N ILE A 44 18.83 -3.90 7.46
CA ILE A 44 17.53 -4.18 6.84
C ILE A 44 16.76 -5.22 7.67
N LEU A 45 17.40 -6.32 8.05
CA LEU A 45 16.78 -7.39 8.84
C LEU A 45 16.32 -6.89 10.21
N ILE A 46 17.17 -6.15 10.93
CA ILE A 46 16.82 -5.61 12.25
C ILE A 46 15.62 -4.67 12.14
N TRP A 47 15.67 -3.69 11.22
CA TRP A 47 14.58 -2.73 11.08
C TRP A 47 13.28 -3.39 10.62
N SER A 48 13.33 -4.32 9.67
CA SER A 48 12.14 -5.08 9.24
C SER A 48 11.53 -5.85 10.41
N THR A 49 12.36 -6.47 11.25
CA THR A 49 11.90 -7.19 12.44
C THR A 49 11.24 -6.25 13.45
N LEU A 50 11.88 -5.11 13.76
CA LEU A 50 11.33 -4.13 14.70
C LEU A 50 10.00 -3.57 14.20
N VAL A 51 9.92 -3.21 12.90
CA VAL A 51 8.68 -2.69 12.32
C VAL A 51 7.57 -3.72 12.40
N VAL A 52 7.80 -4.99 12.04
CA VAL A 52 6.77 -6.02 12.10
C VAL A 52 6.32 -6.30 13.53
N LEU A 53 7.26 -6.36 14.46
CA LEU A 53 6.91 -6.55 15.88
C LEU A 53 5.99 -5.45 16.38
N VAL A 54 6.29 -4.20 16.05
CA VAL A 54 5.52 -3.04 16.52
C VAL A 54 4.22 -2.87 15.74
N SER A 55 4.25 -2.99 14.40
CA SER A 55 3.09 -2.63 13.57
C SER A 55 2.11 -3.77 13.29
N VAL A 56 2.55 -5.03 13.38
CA VAL A 56 1.72 -6.21 13.08
C VAL A 56 1.48 -7.06 14.32
N VAL A 57 2.58 -7.51 14.96
CA VAL A 57 2.48 -8.48 16.07
C VAL A 57 1.83 -7.87 17.29
N LEU A 58 2.29 -6.71 17.71
CA LEU A 58 1.75 -6.02 18.90
C LEU A 58 0.26 -5.66 18.74
N PRO A 59 -0.19 -4.99 17.64
CA PRO A 59 -1.60 -4.73 17.43
C PRO A 59 -2.46 -5.99 17.34
N PHE A 60 -1.97 -7.05 16.71
CA PHE A 60 -2.67 -8.32 16.63
C PHE A 60 -2.91 -8.94 18.01
N LEU A 61 -1.87 -9.01 18.85
CA LEU A 61 -1.96 -9.59 20.19
C LEU A 61 -2.80 -8.73 21.15
N LEU A 62 -2.73 -7.42 21.02
CA LEU A 62 -3.47 -6.49 21.85
C LEU A 62 -4.86 -6.15 21.30
N GLY A 63 -5.26 -6.66 20.13
CA GLY A 63 -6.54 -6.32 19.48
C GLY A 63 -6.65 -4.82 19.13
N LEU A 64 -5.54 -4.21 18.70
CA LEU A 64 -5.43 -2.81 18.26
C LEU A 64 -5.39 -2.68 16.73
N THR A 65 -5.81 -3.71 16.02
CA THR A 65 -5.94 -3.70 14.56
C THR A 65 -7.07 -2.76 14.13
N SER A 66 -6.90 -2.09 13.00
CA SER A 66 -8.00 -1.33 12.39
C SER A 66 -9.21 -2.22 12.10
N PRO A 67 -10.43 -1.66 12.02
CA PRO A 67 -11.61 -2.44 11.67
C PRO A 67 -11.46 -3.20 10.34
N GLU A 68 -10.88 -2.58 9.32
CA GLU A 68 -10.60 -3.22 8.03
C GLU A 68 -9.63 -4.40 8.21
N GLN A 69 -8.55 -4.19 8.92
CA GLN A 69 -7.53 -5.24 9.11
C GLN A 69 -8.05 -6.39 9.97
N ALA A 70 -8.89 -6.10 10.96
CA ALA A 70 -9.56 -7.13 11.74
C ALA A 70 -10.52 -7.96 10.88
N GLN A 71 -11.26 -7.31 9.96
CA GLN A 71 -12.06 -7.97 8.95
C GLN A 71 -11.21 -8.86 8.05
N ASP A 72 -10.06 -8.38 7.55
CA ASP A 72 -9.16 -9.17 6.70
C ASP A 72 -8.64 -10.42 7.43
N PHE A 73 -8.25 -10.30 8.70
CA PHE A 73 -7.86 -11.46 9.50
C PHE A 73 -9.01 -12.43 9.75
N TYR A 74 -10.23 -11.93 9.95
CA TYR A 74 -11.41 -12.77 10.02
C TYR A 74 -11.64 -13.51 8.70
N MET A 75 -11.58 -12.83 7.56
CA MET A 75 -11.76 -13.43 6.25
C MET A 75 -10.73 -14.53 5.98
N GLY A 76 -9.45 -14.31 6.38
CA GLY A 76 -8.43 -15.35 6.28
C GLY A 76 -8.78 -16.65 7.02
N TRP A 77 -9.45 -16.54 8.17
CA TRP A 77 -9.98 -17.70 8.90
C TRP A 77 -11.26 -18.23 8.24
N ALA A 78 -12.21 -17.36 7.90
CA ALA A 78 -13.53 -17.73 7.41
C ALA A 78 -13.49 -18.44 6.05
N MET A 79 -12.58 -18.09 5.16
CA MET A 79 -12.36 -18.77 3.87
C MET A 79 -11.98 -20.25 4.03
N HIS A 80 -11.42 -20.68 5.18
CA HIS A 80 -11.20 -22.10 5.49
C HIS A 80 -12.48 -22.83 5.90
N GLN A 81 -13.53 -22.11 6.27
CA GLN A 81 -14.83 -22.67 6.59
C GLN A 81 -15.75 -22.75 5.35
N GLY A 82 -15.26 -22.27 4.20
CA GLY A 82 -15.97 -22.13 2.95
C GLY A 82 -16.28 -20.68 2.61
N GLY A 83 -16.64 -20.45 1.36
CA GLY A 83 -16.92 -19.12 0.84
C GLY A 83 -15.70 -18.45 0.18
N ASP A 84 -16.00 -17.59 -0.77
CA ASP A 84 -15.03 -16.95 -1.65
C ASP A 84 -14.97 -15.44 -1.39
N ILE A 85 -13.75 -14.92 -1.52
CA ILE A 85 -13.53 -13.46 -1.50
C ILE A 85 -14.28 -12.77 -2.65
N TYR A 86 -14.75 -11.58 -2.42
CA TYR A 86 -15.59 -10.75 -3.28
C TYR A 86 -17.02 -11.27 -3.51
N THR A 87 -17.31 -12.53 -3.22
CA THR A 87 -18.66 -13.11 -3.30
C THR A 87 -19.30 -13.22 -1.92
N ASP A 88 -18.65 -13.93 -1.00
CA ASP A 88 -19.17 -14.14 0.37
C ASP A 88 -18.58 -13.15 1.37
N TYR A 89 -17.41 -12.59 1.04
CA TYR A 89 -16.71 -11.61 1.89
C TYR A 89 -16.40 -10.35 1.08
N PHE A 90 -16.60 -9.20 1.71
CA PHE A 90 -16.32 -7.89 1.11
C PHE A 90 -14.83 -7.52 1.30
N GLY A 91 -14.15 -7.17 0.22
CA GLY A 91 -12.74 -6.82 0.28
C GLY A 91 -12.31 -5.80 -0.76
N THR A 92 -11.56 -4.77 -0.34
CA THR A 92 -11.06 -3.68 -1.20
C THR A 92 -9.62 -3.88 -1.69
N SER A 93 -8.92 -4.87 -1.14
CA SER A 93 -7.55 -5.22 -1.53
C SER A 93 -7.52 -6.21 -2.70
N GLY A 94 -6.33 -6.48 -3.24
CA GLY A 94 -6.16 -7.39 -4.36
C GLY A 94 -6.17 -8.87 -3.97
N LEU A 95 -6.38 -9.75 -4.96
CA LEU A 95 -6.55 -11.19 -4.74
C LEU A 95 -5.36 -11.86 -4.04
N LEU A 96 -4.11 -11.48 -4.37
CA LEU A 96 -2.92 -12.05 -3.71
C LEU A 96 -2.84 -11.69 -2.23
N TYR A 97 -3.34 -10.53 -1.84
CA TYR A 97 -3.44 -10.16 -0.44
C TYR A 97 -4.33 -11.13 0.33
N TYR A 98 -5.54 -11.41 -0.19
CA TYR A 98 -6.47 -12.35 0.44
C TYR A 98 -5.97 -13.80 0.38
N PHE A 99 -5.23 -14.16 -0.66
CA PHE A 99 -4.55 -15.45 -0.71
C PHE A 99 -3.53 -15.62 0.42
N LEU A 100 -2.76 -14.59 0.77
CA LEU A 100 -1.86 -14.63 1.93
C LEU A 100 -2.64 -14.66 3.26
N GLN A 101 -3.78 -13.97 3.35
CA GLN A 101 -4.68 -14.08 4.51
C GLN A 101 -5.22 -15.51 4.66
N TYR A 102 -5.62 -16.14 3.55
CA TYR A 102 -6.01 -17.55 3.52
C TYR A 102 -4.87 -18.45 3.99
N LEU A 103 -3.67 -18.36 3.43
CA LEU A 103 -2.52 -19.18 3.82
C LEU A 103 -2.16 -19.04 5.31
N SER A 104 -2.26 -17.84 5.87
CA SER A 104 -2.02 -17.59 7.29
C SER A 104 -3.20 -17.95 8.19
N LYS A 105 -4.36 -18.32 7.64
CA LYS A 105 -5.62 -18.48 8.39
C LYS A 105 -6.00 -17.24 9.21
N GLY A 106 -5.65 -16.07 8.70
CA GLY A 106 -5.79 -14.79 9.42
C GLY A 106 -5.08 -14.80 10.79
N SER A 107 -4.03 -15.58 10.97
CA SER A 107 -3.28 -15.71 12.22
C SER A 107 -2.03 -14.82 12.23
N ILE A 108 -1.31 -14.85 13.36
CA ILE A 108 -0.05 -14.12 13.52
C ILE A 108 1.02 -14.54 12.50
N LEU A 109 0.87 -15.70 11.82
CA LEU A 109 1.76 -16.13 10.74
C LEU A 109 1.79 -15.12 9.58
N PHE A 110 0.76 -14.29 9.45
CA PHE A 110 0.74 -13.19 8.48
C PHE A 110 1.91 -12.21 8.66
N ALA A 111 2.40 -12.07 9.89
CA ALA A 111 3.57 -11.24 10.18
C ALA A 111 4.83 -11.68 9.42
N ALA A 112 4.99 -12.98 9.11
CA ALA A 112 6.12 -13.48 8.33
C ALA A 112 6.09 -12.96 6.89
N PHE A 113 4.92 -12.90 6.25
CA PHE A 113 4.78 -12.34 4.90
C PHE A 113 5.07 -10.84 4.88
N THR A 114 4.57 -10.11 5.89
CA THR A 114 4.86 -8.68 6.05
C THR A 114 6.34 -8.42 6.28
N TRP A 115 7.01 -9.28 7.05
CA TRP A 115 8.45 -9.21 7.27
C TRP A 115 9.24 -9.41 5.98
N LEU A 116 8.91 -10.43 5.19
CA LEU A 116 9.54 -10.67 3.88
C LEU A 116 9.35 -9.47 2.94
N ALA A 117 8.15 -8.90 2.93
CA ALA A 117 7.86 -7.73 2.12
C ALA A 117 8.71 -6.51 2.55
N LEU A 118 8.83 -6.24 3.85
CA LEU A 118 9.65 -5.14 4.36
C LEU A 118 11.15 -5.34 4.08
N VAL A 119 11.66 -6.57 4.15
CA VAL A 119 13.03 -6.89 3.75
C VAL A 119 13.24 -6.58 2.27
N GLY A 120 12.36 -7.07 1.40
CA GLY A 120 12.40 -6.79 -0.04
C GLY A 120 12.30 -5.31 -0.36
N ALA A 121 11.36 -4.60 0.28
CA ALA A 121 11.20 -3.15 0.14
C ALA A 121 12.47 -2.39 0.54
N GLY A 122 13.08 -2.76 1.66
CA GLY A 122 14.34 -2.16 2.12
C GLY A 122 15.50 -2.36 1.13
N ILE A 123 15.63 -3.56 0.57
CA ILE A 123 16.67 -3.86 -0.43
C ILE A 123 16.49 -2.98 -1.68
N PHE A 124 15.28 -2.91 -2.24
CA PHE A 124 15.06 -2.17 -3.48
C PHE A 124 15.06 -0.65 -3.26
N LEU A 125 14.57 -0.18 -2.11
CA LEU A 125 14.67 1.24 -1.76
C LEU A 125 16.13 1.66 -1.59
N PHE A 126 16.95 0.88 -0.90
CA PHE A 126 18.38 1.13 -0.76
C PHE A 126 19.06 1.20 -2.12
N ARG A 127 18.79 0.23 -3.02
CA ARG A 127 19.33 0.25 -4.39
C ARG A 127 18.91 1.49 -5.15
N SER A 128 17.63 1.87 -5.11
CA SER A 128 17.12 3.07 -5.78
C SER A 128 17.83 4.33 -5.29
N THR A 129 18.03 4.44 -3.97
CA THR A 129 18.70 5.60 -3.36
C THR A 129 20.17 5.62 -3.74
N TYR A 130 20.85 4.49 -3.65
CA TYR A 130 22.27 4.41 -3.98
C TYR A 130 22.54 4.73 -5.46
N THR A 131 21.69 4.24 -6.37
CA THR A 131 21.78 4.60 -7.81
C THR A 131 21.66 6.10 -8.03
N LEU A 132 20.89 6.81 -7.20
CA LEU A 132 20.71 8.27 -7.34
C LEU A 132 21.81 9.10 -6.66
N THR A 133 22.29 8.67 -5.49
CA THR A 133 23.20 9.47 -4.63
C THR A 133 24.64 9.04 -4.73
N GLU A 134 24.91 7.79 -5.10
CA GLU A 134 26.22 7.12 -5.06
C GLU A 134 26.86 7.10 -3.66
N GLU A 135 26.08 7.49 -2.62
CA GLU A 135 26.54 7.59 -1.24
C GLU A 135 25.86 6.54 -0.32
N ASN A 136 26.66 5.68 0.30
CA ASN A 136 26.18 4.65 1.21
C ASN A 136 25.55 5.23 2.48
N LYS A 137 26.15 6.29 3.07
CA LYS A 137 25.66 6.94 4.30
C LYS A 137 24.26 7.53 4.12
N GLN A 138 24.02 8.27 3.03
CA GLN A 138 22.72 8.86 2.72
C GLN A 138 21.68 7.77 2.46
N SER A 139 22.03 6.74 1.68
CA SER A 139 21.13 5.61 1.39
C SER A 139 20.68 4.86 2.65
N GLN A 140 21.58 4.70 3.63
CA GLN A 140 21.23 4.11 4.92
C GLN A 140 20.35 5.02 5.79
N GLN A 141 20.50 6.35 5.68
CA GLN A 141 19.63 7.30 6.39
C GLN A 141 18.21 7.28 5.83
N VAL A 142 18.06 7.29 4.48
CA VAL A 142 16.75 7.11 3.82
C VAL A 142 16.06 5.84 4.26
N LEU A 143 16.80 4.74 4.26
CA LEU A 143 16.29 3.45 4.72
C LEU A 143 15.77 3.50 6.16
N THR A 144 16.49 4.18 7.06
CA THR A 144 16.07 4.33 8.45
C THR A 144 14.78 5.17 8.56
N ILE A 145 14.70 6.31 7.84
CA ILE A 145 13.49 7.14 7.81
C ILE A 145 12.30 6.33 7.25
N PHE A 146 12.51 5.60 6.18
CA PHE A 146 11.48 4.72 5.61
C PHE A 146 10.92 3.74 6.65
N TYR A 147 11.78 3.02 7.39
CA TYR A 147 11.32 2.06 8.38
C TYR A 147 10.61 2.71 9.57
N LEU A 148 11.04 3.88 10.01
CA LEU A 148 10.34 4.64 11.04
C LEU A 148 8.93 5.06 10.59
N LEU A 149 8.81 5.57 9.36
CA LEU A 149 7.52 5.91 8.78
C LEU A 149 6.66 4.65 8.58
N ALA A 150 7.23 3.58 8.03
CA ALA A 150 6.53 2.32 7.85
C ALA A 150 5.98 1.77 9.17
N GLY A 151 6.79 1.77 10.24
CA GLY A 151 6.36 1.33 11.57
C GLY A 151 5.17 2.12 12.11
N GLY A 152 5.22 3.45 12.02
CA GLY A 152 4.15 4.31 12.51
C GLY A 152 2.89 4.26 11.66
N LEU A 153 3.04 4.40 10.34
CA LEU A 153 1.91 4.46 9.40
C LEU A 153 1.22 3.10 9.23
N SER A 154 1.89 1.98 9.44
CA SER A 154 1.28 0.65 9.36
C SER A 154 0.88 0.05 10.71
N PHE A 155 0.84 0.86 11.78
CA PHE A 155 0.43 0.37 13.10
C PHE A 155 -1.02 -0.12 13.09
N GLY A 156 -1.20 -1.42 13.19
CA GLY A 156 -2.51 -2.08 13.23
C GLY A 156 -3.24 -2.21 11.89
N GLY A 157 -2.62 -1.85 10.74
CA GLY A 157 -3.29 -1.97 9.44
C GLY A 157 -2.45 -1.50 8.26
N GLY A 158 -3.08 -1.36 7.08
CA GLY A 158 -2.41 -0.94 5.86
C GLY A 158 -1.47 -1.98 5.25
N TYR A 159 -1.61 -3.24 5.63
CA TYR A 159 -0.67 -4.30 5.26
C TYR A 159 -0.70 -4.68 3.80
N ALA A 160 -1.82 -4.47 3.11
CA ALA A 160 -1.90 -4.66 1.66
C ALA A 160 -0.88 -3.78 0.92
N THR A 161 -0.79 -2.50 1.31
CA THR A 161 0.22 -1.57 0.78
C THR A 161 1.64 -2.03 1.15
N ILE A 162 1.88 -2.46 2.39
CA ILE A 162 3.20 -2.95 2.81
C ILE A 162 3.65 -4.15 1.97
N LEU A 163 2.73 -5.09 1.67
CA LEU A 163 3.02 -6.25 0.81
C LEU A 163 3.29 -5.85 -0.65
N ALA A 164 2.73 -4.74 -1.13
CA ALA A 164 2.99 -4.20 -2.46
C ALA A 164 4.36 -3.50 -2.57
N LEU A 165 4.91 -2.95 -1.47
CA LEU A 165 6.13 -2.13 -1.47
C LEU A 165 7.35 -2.76 -2.16
N PRO A 166 7.71 -4.05 -1.95
CA PRO A 166 8.88 -4.62 -2.60
C PRO A 166 8.78 -4.55 -4.12
N PHE A 167 7.59 -4.77 -4.66
CA PHE A 167 7.33 -4.71 -6.10
C PHE A 167 7.33 -3.26 -6.61
N LEU A 168 6.71 -2.34 -5.88
CA LEU A 168 6.73 -0.91 -6.22
C LEU A 168 8.17 -0.36 -6.22
N PHE A 169 8.96 -0.69 -5.21
CA PHE A 169 10.35 -0.23 -5.13
C PHE A 169 11.29 -0.96 -6.10
N TYR A 170 10.98 -2.21 -6.48
CA TYR A 170 11.69 -2.85 -7.57
C TYR A 170 11.44 -2.10 -8.89
N ALA A 171 10.20 -1.77 -9.22
CA ALA A 171 9.88 -0.94 -10.39
C ALA A 171 10.59 0.42 -10.32
N LEU A 172 10.60 1.08 -9.13
CA LEU A 172 11.33 2.33 -8.91
C LEU A 172 12.83 2.17 -9.16
N SER A 173 13.43 1.07 -8.72
CA SER A 173 14.87 0.84 -8.90
C SER A 173 15.26 0.71 -10.37
N LEU A 174 14.40 0.12 -11.20
CA LEU A 174 14.59 0.05 -12.65
C LEU A 174 14.41 1.43 -13.32
N VAL A 175 13.40 2.18 -12.89
CA VAL A 175 13.15 3.53 -13.41
C VAL A 175 14.29 4.49 -13.02
N THR A 176 14.74 4.48 -11.76
CA THR A 176 15.86 5.34 -11.32
C THR A 176 17.13 5.02 -12.09
N ARG A 177 17.41 3.75 -12.33
CA ARG A 177 18.54 3.31 -13.14
C ARG A 177 18.44 3.84 -14.58
N TYR A 178 17.27 3.73 -15.20
CA TYR A 178 17.02 4.28 -16.55
C TYR A 178 17.23 5.81 -16.60
N LEU A 179 16.75 6.54 -15.59
CA LEU A 179 16.91 8.01 -15.52
C LEU A 179 18.37 8.47 -15.36
N VAL A 180 19.22 7.65 -14.72
CA VAL A 180 20.65 7.95 -14.49
C VAL A 180 21.53 7.48 -15.66
N GLU A 181 21.45 6.20 -16.02
CA GLU A 181 22.39 5.55 -16.93
C GLU A 181 22.04 5.73 -18.43
N ASN A 182 20.85 6.24 -18.78
CA ASN A 182 20.42 6.62 -20.15
C ASN A 182 20.32 5.50 -21.20
N ASN A 183 20.77 4.30 -20.97
CA ASN A 183 20.99 3.28 -22.02
C ASN A 183 20.35 1.91 -21.79
N HIS A 184 19.64 1.69 -20.69
CA HIS A 184 19.13 0.35 -20.40
C HIS A 184 17.63 0.22 -20.69
N ASP A 185 17.28 -0.05 -21.96
CA ASP A 185 15.91 -0.44 -22.36
C ASP A 185 15.50 -1.82 -21.85
N LYS A 186 16.46 -2.56 -21.32
CA LYS A 186 16.24 -3.89 -20.73
C LYS A 186 15.63 -3.78 -19.34
N GLY A 187 14.32 -3.84 -19.23
CA GLY A 187 13.69 -3.87 -17.90
C GLY A 187 12.23 -3.46 -17.86
N PHE A 188 11.68 -2.86 -18.93
CA PHE A 188 10.29 -2.37 -18.91
C PHE A 188 9.26 -3.49 -18.77
N VAL A 189 9.49 -4.68 -19.36
CA VAL A 189 8.66 -5.86 -19.09
C VAL A 189 8.69 -6.23 -17.62
N ARG A 190 9.87 -6.16 -16.95
CA ARG A 190 10.00 -6.44 -15.52
C ARG A 190 9.29 -5.40 -14.65
N ILE A 191 9.28 -4.12 -15.07
CA ILE A 191 8.48 -3.07 -14.44
C ILE A 191 7.00 -3.46 -14.49
N GLY A 192 6.50 -3.86 -15.66
CA GLY A 192 5.12 -4.29 -15.83
C GLY A 192 4.76 -5.48 -14.95
N ILE A 193 5.58 -6.53 -14.94
CA ILE A 193 5.40 -7.70 -14.05
C ILE A 193 5.34 -7.27 -12.59
N SER A 194 6.25 -6.42 -12.17
CA SER A 194 6.31 -5.94 -10.79
C SER A 194 5.07 -5.14 -10.40
N LEU A 195 4.62 -4.25 -11.29
CA LEU A 195 3.38 -3.49 -11.07
C LEU A 195 2.14 -4.40 -11.06
N ALA A 196 2.10 -5.47 -11.88
CA ALA A 196 1.01 -6.43 -11.84
C ALA A 196 0.94 -7.18 -10.49
N LEU A 197 2.09 -7.63 -9.98
CA LEU A 197 2.15 -8.27 -8.66
C LEU A 197 1.74 -7.30 -7.55
N ALA A 198 2.23 -6.05 -7.57
CA ALA A 198 1.82 -5.02 -6.62
C ALA A 198 0.31 -4.73 -6.70
N PHE A 199 -0.26 -4.70 -7.90
CA PHE A 199 -1.69 -4.46 -8.13
C PHE A 199 -2.57 -5.51 -7.43
N PHE A 200 -2.16 -6.77 -7.46
CA PHE A 200 -2.87 -7.83 -6.75
C PHE A 200 -2.70 -7.83 -5.23
N PHE A 201 -1.90 -6.92 -4.67
CA PHE A 201 -1.89 -6.61 -3.23
C PHE A 201 -2.68 -5.35 -2.92
N ALA A 202 -2.33 -4.22 -3.52
CA ALA A 202 -2.91 -2.90 -3.27
C ALA A 202 -3.26 -2.20 -4.60
N PRO A 203 -4.43 -2.50 -5.20
CA PRO A 203 -4.79 -2.07 -6.55
C PRO A 203 -4.76 -0.56 -6.76
N LEU A 204 -5.42 0.21 -5.88
CA LEU A 204 -5.57 1.65 -6.02
C LEU A 204 -4.21 2.38 -5.89
N VAL A 205 -3.44 2.04 -4.87
CA VAL A 205 -2.10 2.59 -4.64
C VAL A 205 -1.18 2.26 -5.80
N THR A 206 -1.23 1.02 -6.30
CA THR A 206 -0.41 0.59 -7.44
C THR A 206 -0.79 1.28 -8.73
N ALA A 207 -2.09 1.49 -8.99
CA ALA A 207 -2.56 2.22 -10.17
C ALA A 207 -2.02 3.66 -10.18
N LEU A 208 -2.14 4.37 -9.05
CA LEU A 208 -1.57 5.72 -8.90
C LEU A 208 -0.05 5.73 -9.03
N TYR A 209 0.63 4.74 -8.46
CA TYR A 209 2.08 4.61 -8.56
C TYR A 209 2.55 4.36 -9.99
N ALA A 210 1.85 3.49 -10.71
CA ALA A 210 2.10 3.23 -12.13
C ALA A 210 1.92 4.50 -12.98
N LEU A 211 0.89 5.31 -12.70
CA LEU A 211 0.67 6.60 -13.37
C LEU A 211 1.82 7.58 -13.07
N VAL A 212 2.30 7.67 -11.83
CA VAL A 212 3.46 8.50 -11.46
C VAL A 212 4.69 8.10 -12.26
N LEU A 213 5.03 6.80 -12.31
CA LEU A 213 6.17 6.30 -13.06
C LEU A 213 6.00 6.53 -14.57
N PHE A 214 4.81 6.27 -15.10
CA PHE A 214 4.50 6.45 -16.51
C PHE A 214 4.67 7.90 -16.95
N PHE A 215 4.04 8.85 -16.26
CA PHE A 215 4.13 10.27 -16.62
C PHE A 215 5.54 10.82 -16.44
N ALA A 216 6.28 10.36 -15.41
CA ALA A 216 7.67 10.74 -15.23
C ALA A 216 8.55 10.25 -16.38
N LEU A 217 8.41 9.00 -16.81
CA LEU A 217 9.13 8.43 -17.95
C LEU A 217 8.74 9.10 -19.27
N LEU A 218 7.45 9.35 -19.47
CA LEU A 218 6.94 10.01 -20.66
C LEU A 218 7.53 11.42 -20.78
N ALA A 219 7.46 12.23 -19.72
CA ALA A 219 8.01 13.58 -19.71
C ALA A 219 9.54 13.59 -19.91
N PHE A 220 10.25 12.62 -19.32
CA PHE A 220 11.69 12.46 -19.52
C PHE A 220 12.02 12.15 -21.00
N ASN A 221 11.27 11.26 -21.67
CA ASN A 221 11.48 10.92 -23.08
C ASN A 221 11.09 12.07 -24.02
N ILE A 222 10.01 12.81 -23.72
CA ILE A 222 9.60 14.00 -24.47
C ILE A 222 10.71 15.06 -24.40
N GLY A 223 11.25 15.35 -23.23
CA GLY A 223 12.32 16.31 -23.02
C GLY A 223 13.61 15.98 -23.79
N ARG A 224 13.72 14.74 -24.30
CA ARG A 224 14.83 14.25 -25.16
C ARG A 224 14.47 14.10 -26.63
N GLY A 225 13.26 14.45 -27.03
CA GLY A 225 12.78 14.25 -28.39
C GLY A 225 12.56 12.78 -28.77
N ARG A 226 12.42 11.87 -27.79
CA ARG A 226 12.27 10.40 -27.99
C ARG A 226 10.88 9.87 -27.62
N LEU A 227 9.81 10.58 -28.00
CA LEU A 227 8.44 10.20 -27.68
C LEU A 227 8.07 8.78 -28.10
N ILE A 228 8.39 8.40 -29.36
CA ILE A 228 8.09 7.06 -29.90
C ILE A 228 8.77 5.97 -29.05
N HIS A 229 9.99 6.21 -28.63
CA HIS A 229 10.72 5.30 -27.77
C HIS A 229 10.05 5.14 -26.39
N GLY A 230 9.55 6.24 -25.81
CA GLY A 230 8.75 6.20 -24.57
C GLY A 230 7.47 5.40 -24.71
N LEU A 231 6.79 5.50 -25.85
CA LEU A 231 5.60 4.68 -26.13
C LEU A 231 5.94 3.19 -26.23
N TYR A 232 7.05 2.84 -26.91
CA TYR A 232 7.52 1.45 -26.95
C TYR A 232 7.79 0.88 -25.54
N GLN A 233 8.42 1.65 -24.67
CA GLN A 233 8.66 1.29 -23.27
C GLN A 233 7.36 1.06 -22.50
N PHE A 234 6.36 1.92 -22.74
CA PHE A 234 5.03 1.76 -22.14
C PHE A 234 4.36 0.46 -22.58
N PHE A 235 4.37 0.14 -23.89
CA PHE A 235 3.82 -1.13 -24.39
C PHE A 235 4.58 -2.34 -23.85
N ALA A 236 5.90 -2.26 -23.70
CA ALA A 236 6.69 -3.33 -23.08
C ALA A 236 6.30 -3.55 -21.60
N ALA A 237 6.07 -2.47 -20.85
CA ALA A 237 5.56 -2.56 -19.49
C ALA A 237 4.13 -3.12 -19.46
N GLY A 238 3.25 -2.67 -20.37
CA GLY A 238 1.90 -3.19 -20.53
C GLY A 238 1.88 -4.71 -20.83
N LEU A 239 2.77 -5.18 -21.70
CA LEU A 239 2.95 -6.61 -21.94
C LEU A 239 3.36 -7.35 -20.66
N GLY A 240 4.35 -6.83 -19.93
CA GLY A 240 4.78 -7.42 -18.68
C GLY A 240 3.65 -7.47 -17.64
N PHE A 241 2.85 -6.41 -17.53
CA PHE A 241 1.67 -6.35 -16.67
C PHE A 241 0.64 -7.43 -17.05
N SER A 242 0.33 -7.54 -18.33
CA SER A 242 -0.68 -8.47 -18.84
C SER A 242 -0.32 -9.94 -18.60
N LEU A 243 0.97 -10.30 -18.60
CA LEU A 243 1.44 -11.67 -18.33
C LEU A 243 0.99 -12.22 -16.97
N PHE A 244 0.83 -11.37 -15.97
CA PHE A 244 0.35 -11.76 -14.64
C PHE A 244 -1.10 -11.36 -14.40
N PHE A 245 -1.53 -10.23 -14.96
CA PHE A 245 -2.89 -9.74 -14.78
C PHE A 245 -3.94 -10.71 -15.33
N TYR A 246 -3.76 -11.21 -16.56
CA TYR A 246 -4.74 -12.12 -17.17
C TYR A 246 -4.83 -13.48 -16.46
N PRO A 247 -3.74 -14.20 -16.14
CA PRO A 247 -3.87 -15.47 -15.44
C PRO A 247 -4.52 -15.36 -14.06
N ILE A 248 -4.13 -14.34 -13.28
CA ILE A 248 -4.69 -14.14 -11.93
C ILE A 248 -6.13 -13.59 -12.02
N GLY A 249 -6.39 -12.65 -12.92
CA GLY A 249 -7.73 -12.11 -13.18
C GLY A 249 -8.69 -13.15 -13.74
N TYR A 250 -8.19 -14.11 -14.53
CA TYR A 250 -9.00 -15.22 -15.03
C TYR A 250 -9.60 -16.08 -13.90
N TYR A 251 -8.89 -16.25 -12.80
CA TYR A 251 -9.40 -16.96 -11.64
C TYR A 251 -10.70 -16.31 -11.10
N THR A 252 -10.71 -14.97 -10.97
CA THR A 252 -11.93 -14.26 -10.51
C THR A 252 -13.05 -14.32 -11.54
N ALA A 253 -12.72 -14.30 -12.83
CA ALA A 253 -13.70 -14.45 -13.90
C ALA A 253 -14.30 -15.87 -13.93
N TYR A 254 -13.47 -16.89 -13.74
CA TYR A 254 -13.89 -18.29 -13.67
C TYR A 254 -14.86 -18.55 -12.50
N ASN A 255 -14.58 -17.96 -11.34
CA ASN A 255 -15.44 -18.07 -10.16
C ASN A 255 -16.65 -17.11 -10.19
N GLY A 256 -16.86 -16.35 -11.26
CA GLY A 256 -17.96 -15.39 -11.38
C GLY A 256 -17.84 -14.16 -10.47
N SER A 257 -16.71 -13.97 -9.79
CA SER A 257 -16.49 -12.88 -8.81
C SER A 257 -15.83 -11.63 -9.41
N PHE A 258 -15.48 -11.62 -10.71
CA PHE A 258 -14.73 -10.53 -11.34
C PHE A 258 -15.43 -9.17 -11.23
N GLY A 259 -16.74 -9.11 -11.52
CA GLY A 259 -17.51 -7.87 -11.40
C GLY A 259 -17.55 -7.32 -9.97
N ASN A 260 -17.75 -8.21 -9.01
CA ASN A 260 -17.74 -7.87 -7.58
C ASN A 260 -16.34 -7.41 -7.15
N ALA A 261 -15.28 -8.06 -7.61
CA ALA A 261 -13.91 -7.66 -7.30
C ALA A 261 -13.62 -6.23 -7.77
N ILE A 262 -14.02 -5.88 -9.01
CA ILE A 262 -13.82 -4.51 -9.52
C ILE A 262 -14.61 -3.50 -8.69
N SER A 263 -15.92 -3.75 -8.43
CA SER A 263 -16.75 -2.81 -7.67
C SER A 263 -16.25 -2.62 -6.23
N GLN A 264 -15.77 -3.68 -5.58
CA GLN A 264 -15.25 -3.59 -4.22
C GLN A 264 -13.87 -2.91 -4.17
N ILE A 265 -12.99 -3.14 -5.14
CA ILE A 265 -11.70 -2.45 -5.27
C ILE A 265 -11.91 -0.94 -5.54
N LEU A 266 -12.93 -0.55 -6.29
CA LEU A 266 -13.24 0.84 -6.58
C LEU A 266 -14.07 1.51 -5.48
N TYR A 267 -14.58 0.77 -4.51
CA TYR A 267 -15.40 1.28 -3.42
C TYR A 267 -14.80 2.52 -2.71
N PRO A 268 -13.49 2.62 -2.41
CA PRO A 268 -12.93 3.81 -1.77
C PRO A 268 -13.12 5.10 -2.60
N VAL A 269 -13.24 4.97 -3.93
CA VAL A 269 -13.50 6.10 -4.84
C VAL A 269 -15.01 6.36 -4.96
N ASP A 270 -15.81 5.29 -5.11
CA ASP A 270 -17.25 5.38 -5.34
C ASP A 270 -18.01 5.87 -4.09
N SER A 271 -17.47 5.61 -2.89
CA SER A 271 -18.09 5.98 -1.61
C SER A 271 -17.78 7.40 -1.12
N LEU A 272 -17.02 8.20 -1.89
CA LEU A 272 -16.65 9.56 -1.48
C LEU A 272 -17.86 10.48 -1.33
N LYS A 273 -17.88 11.24 -0.23
CA LYS A 273 -18.90 12.26 0.02
C LYS A 273 -18.26 13.62 0.25
N PHE A 274 -18.39 14.52 -0.74
CA PHE A 274 -17.73 15.82 -0.71
C PHE A 274 -18.41 16.83 0.23
N MET A 275 -19.75 16.92 0.22
CA MET A 275 -20.49 17.94 0.97
C MET A 275 -21.37 17.38 2.10
N SER A 276 -21.69 16.10 2.04
CA SER A 276 -22.62 15.46 2.99
C SER A 276 -21.90 14.52 3.98
N ASN A 277 -20.57 14.60 4.07
CA ASN A 277 -19.81 13.77 4.99
C ASN A 277 -19.82 14.37 6.41
N PRO A 278 -20.50 13.76 7.38
CA PRO A 278 -20.52 14.27 8.75
C PRO A 278 -19.14 14.20 9.44
N ALA A 279 -18.25 13.33 8.98
CA ALA A 279 -16.90 13.16 9.51
C ALA A 279 -15.84 14.04 8.80
N LEU A 280 -16.23 14.90 7.85
CA LEU A 280 -15.30 15.67 7.02
C LEU A 280 -14.29 16.48 7.85
N LEU A 281 -14.76 17.18 8.88
CA LEU A 281 -13.90 18.00 9.73
C LEU A 281 -12.93 17.14 10.55
N ASP A 282 -13.43 16.05 11.11
CA ASP A 282 -12.61 15.12 11.91
C ASP A 282 -11.54 14.44 11.04
N ASN A 283 -11.91 14.00 9.83
CA ASN A 283 -10.97 13.44 8.86
C ASN A 283 -9.91 14.48 8.45
N LEU A 284 -10.33 15.71 8.12
CA LEU A 284 -9.42 16.78 7.74
C LEU A 284 -8.42 17.10 8.85
N LEU A 285 -8.90 17.23 10.09
CA LEU A 285 -8.06 17.50 11.23
C LEU A 285 -7.11 16.32 11.49
N PHE A 286 -7.61 15.10 11.51
CA PHE A 286 -6.79 13.92 11.81
C PHE A 286 -5.73 13.66 10.73
N TYR A 287 -6.14 13.44 9.49
CA TYR A 287 -5.21 13.11 8.39
C TYR A 287 -4.34 14.31 7.98
N GLY A 288 -4.92 15.53 7.99
CA GLY A 288 -4.20 16.75 7.68
C GLY A 288 -3.10 17.04 8.70
N LEU A 289 -3.42 17.05 10.00
CA LEU A 289 -2.44 17.31 11.06
C LEU A 289 -1.36 16.24 11.15
N LEU A 290 -1.72 14.94 10.97
CA LEU A 290 -0.74 13.87 10.92
C LEU A 290 0.20 14.01 9.72
N THR A 291 -0.34 14.30 8.53
CA THR A 291 0.48 14.50 7.33
C THR A 291 1.42 15.70 7.47
N ILE A 292 0.95 16.79 8.09
CA ILE A 292 1.80 17.95 8.44
C ILE A 292 2.88 17.53 9.43
N GLY A 293 2.49 16.87 10.53
CA GLY A 293 3.39 16.41 11.58
C GLY A 293 4.49 15.50 11.08
N LEU A 294 4.16 14.57 10.18
CA LEU A 294 5.12 13.65 9.56
C LEU A 294 6.01 14.33 8.49
N GLY A 295 5.83 15.62 8.22
CA GLY A 295 6.57 16.34 7.18
C GLY A 295 6.11 16.01 5.76
N GLY A 296 4.97 15.34 5.59
CA GLY A 296 4.42 14.98 4.29
C GLY A 296 4.05 16.21 3.47
N LEU A 297 3.36 17.18 4.07
CA LEU A 297 2.97 18.41 3.39
C LEU A 297 4.18 19.26 2.97
N THR A 298 5.20 19.39 3.83
CA THR A 298 6.45 20.08 3.48
C THR A 298 7.18 19.35 2.35
N SER A 299 7.12 18.03 2.30
CA SER A 299 7.68 17.22 1.21
C SER A 299 6.94 17.46 -0.11
N VAL A 300 5.60 17.53 -0.07
CA VAL A 300 4.76 17.87 -1.22
C VAL A 300 5.10 19.27 -1.76
N PHE A 301 5.13 20.29 -0.90
CA PHE A 301 5.50 21.65 -1.32
C PHE A 301 6.90 21.71 -1.93
N THR A 302 7.88 21.07 -1.31
CA THR A 302 9.23 21.03 -1.88
C THR A 302 9.30 20.21 -3.17
N GLY A 303 8.42 19.22 -3.36
CA GLY A 303 8.28 18.47 -4.60
C GLY A 303 7.81 19.35 -5.77
N PHE A 304 6.90 20.30 -5.51
CA PHE A 304 6.41 21.25 -6.53
C PHE A 304 7.37 22.41 -6.81
N PHE A 305 8.06 22.92 -5.79
CA PHE A 305 8.82 24.18 -5.86
C PHE A 305 10.33 23.96 -5.70
N GLN A 306 10.89 22.98 -6.44
CA GLN A 306 12.33 22.81 -6.50
C GLN A 306 12.98 23.97 -7.28
N SER A 307 14.01 24.60 -6.70
CA SER A 307 14.69 25.77 -7.29
C SER A 307 15.44 25.47 -8.59
N LYS A 308 15.80 24.18 -8.84
CA LYS A 308 16.43 23.75 -10.09
C LYS A 308 15.80 22.45 -10.57
N PRO A 309 15.21 22.43 -11.78
CA PRO A 309 14.61 21.23 -12.33
C PRO A 309 15.71 20.19 -12.62
N SER A 310 15.77 19.16 -11.79
CA SER A 310 16.55 17.94 -12.06
C SER A 310 15.79 17.04 -13.03
N LYS A 311 16.46 16.07 -13.66
CA LYS A 311 15.79 15.05 -14.50
C LYS A 311 14.68 14.31 -13.76
N GLN A 312 14.72 14.31 -12.42
CA GLN A 312 13.78 13.64 -11.53
C GLN A 312 12.68 14.58 -10.99
N TYR A 313 12.72 15.87 -11.35
CA TYR A 313 11.74 16.86 -10.90
C TYR A 313 10.30 16.46 -11.25
N VAL A 314 10.12 15.90 -12.46
CA VAL A 314 8.81 15.42 -12.90
C VAL A 314 8.30 14.28 -12.02
N LEU A 315 9.19 13.38 -11.59
CA LEU A 315 8.83 12.29 -10.67
C LEU A 315 8.33 12.83 -9.32
N SER A 316 8.95 13.90 -8.80
CA SER A 316 8.52 14.53 -7.56
C SER A 316 7.17 15.25 -7.68
N ILE A 317 6.89 15.91 -8.81
CA ILE A 317 5.59 16.55 -9.05
C ILE A 317 4.47 15.51 -9.04
N PHE A 318 4.58 14.44 -9.83
CA PHE A 318 3.54 13.43 -9.90
C PHE A 318 3.37 12.66 -8.59
N ALA A 319 4.46 12.40 -7.85
CA ALA A 319 4.37 11.82 -6.51
C ALA A 319 3.64 12.76 -5.54
N SER A 320 3.88 14.08 -5.63
CA SER A 320 3.16 15.07 -4.82
C SER A 320 1.68 15.12 -5.15
N VAL A 321 1.32 15.07 -6.44
CA VAL A 321 -0.09 14.98 -6.87
C VAL A 321 -0.75 13.70 -6.33
N ALA A 322 -0.06 12.56 -6.43
CA ALA A 322 -0.59 11.28 -5.92
C ALA A 322 -0.83 11.32 -4.40
N ILE A 323 0.07 11.93 -3.62
CA ILE A 323 -0.13 12.13 -2.17
C ILE A 323 -1.36 12.98 -1.91
N LEU A 324 -1.55 14.09 -2.65
CA LEU A 324 -2.73 14.95 -2.47
C LEU A 324 -4.03 14.24 -2.85
N LEU A 325 -4.01 13.41 -3.90
CA LEU A 325 -5.17 12.60 -4.29
C LEU A 325 -5.52 11.56 -3.21
N LEU A 326 -4.54 10.80 -2.71
CA LEU A 326 -4.77 9.81 -1.64
C LEU A 326 -5.22 10.50 -0.35
N LEU A 327 -4.60 11.61 0.02
CA LEU A 327 -5.05 12.38 1.19
C LEU A 327 -6.48 12.90 1.01
N GLY A 328 -6.84 13.32 -0.20
CA GLY A 328 -8.21 13.70 -0.54
C GLY A 328 -9.18 12.52 -0.40
N LEU A 329 -8.81 11.31 -0.86
CA LEU A 329 -9.62 10.11 -0.67
C LEU A 329 -9.91 9.87 0.82
N GLU A 330 -8.91 9.99 1.70
CA GLU A 330 -9.09 9.77 3.14
C GLU A 330 -9.92 10.89 3.80
N ILE A 331 -9.74 12.14 3.41
CA ILE A 331 -10.50 13.27 3.96
C ILE A 331 -11.98 13.16 3.60
N PHE A 332 -12.31 12.77 2.37
CA PHE A 332 -13.70 12.65 1.90
C PHE A 332 -14.31 11.26 2.14
N SER A 333 -13.54 10.32 2.71
CA SER A 333 -14.02 8.98 3.07
C SER A 333 -15.06 9.03 4.18
N THR A 334 -16.01 8.09 4.15
CA THR A 334 -17.01 7.87 5.22
C THR A 334 -16.60 6.75 6.18
N GLU A 335 -15.45 6.16 5.93
CA GLU A 335 -14.94 5.02 6.71
C GLU A 335 -14.38 5.45 8.08
N PRO A 336 -14.28 4.54 9.05
CA PRO A 336 -13.72 4.83 10.36
C PRO A 336 -12.30 5.41 10.29
N ILE A 337 -12.02 6.43 11.10
CA ILE A 337 -10.71 7.09 11.15
C ILE A 337 -9.68 6.13 11.76
N HIS A 338 -8.61 5.85 11.02
CA HIS A 338 -7.47 5.08 11.53
C HIS A 338 -6.15 5.52 10.89
N GLY A 339 -5.08 5.62 11.70
CA GLY A 339 -3.76 6.10 11.23
C GLY A 339 -3.13 5.23 10.15
N SER A 340 -3.44 3.93 10.12
CA SER A 340 -2.89 3.00 9.14
C SER A 340 -3.34 3.24 7.68
N ARG A 341 -4.39 4.02 7.45
CA ARG A 341 -4.78 4.43 6.10
C ARG A 341 -3.72 5.31 5.44
N LEU A 342 -2.97 6.09 6.23
CA LEU A 342 -1.83 6.86 5.71
C LEU A 342 -0.65 5.98 5.24
N ALA A 343 -0.66 4.66 5.47
CA ALA A 343 0.33 3.75 4.90
C ALA A 343 0.34 3.79 3.36
N GLU A 344 -0.79 4.13 2.74
CA GLU A 344 -0.91 4.31 1.29
C GLU A 344 -0.03 5.44 0.75
N LEU A 345 0.34 6.42 1.58
CA LEU A 345 1.25 7.50 1.20
C LEU A 345 2.72 7.06 1.16
N LEU A 346 3.08 5.96 1.84
CA LEU A 346 4.47 5.55 2.05
C LEU A 346 5.29 5.37 0.77
N PRO A 347 4.81 4.73 -0.32
CA PRO A 347 5.57 4.60 -1.55
C PRO A 347 5.87 5.96 -2.20
N PHE A 348 4.94 6.90 -2.15
CA PHE A 348 5.08 8.24 -2.74
C PHE A 348 5.97 9.15 -1.89
N LEU A 349 5.83 9.09 -0.55
CA LEU A 349 6.75 9.79 0.37
C LEU A 349 8.19 9.32 0.17
N SER A 350 8.40 8.03 -0.10
CA SER A 350 9.72 7.48 -0.41
C SER A 350 10.30 8.07 -1.70
N ILE A 351 9.48 8.25 -2.75
CA ILE A 351 9.90 8.96 -3.97
C ILE A 351 10.30 10.40 -3.66
N LEU A 352 9.49 11.14 -2.89
CA LEU A 352 9.79 12.53 -2.55
C LEU A 352 11.08 12.65 -1.72
N LEU A 353 11.31 11.70 -0.82
CA LEU A 353 12.54 11.66 -0.03
C LEU A 353 13.78 11.48 -0.93
N LEU A 354 13.72 10.55 -1.89
CA LEU A 354 14.79 10.31 -2.86
C LEU A 354 15.09 11.51 -3.74
N THR A 355 14.05 12.13 -4.31
CA THR A 355 14.21 13.24 -5.25
C THR A 355 14.70 14.50 -4.54
N ARG A 356 14.33 14.71 -3.28
CA ARG A 356 14.76 15.84 -2.46
C ARG A 356 16.25 15.77 -2.10
N ILE A 357 16.77 14.58 -1.78
CA ILE A 357 18.20 14.40 -1.50
C ILE A 357 19.03 14.77 -2.72
N ARG A 358 18.66 14.24 -3.88
CA ARG A 358 19.38 14.54 -5.14
C ARG A 358 19.35 16.03 -5.51
N ALA A 359 18.24 16.71 -5.28
CA ALA A 359 18.12 18.15 -5.55
C ALA A 359 19.09 18.97 -4.68
N ASN A 360 19.23 18.61 -3.41
CA ASN A 360 20.15 19.32 -2.51
C ASN A 360 21.62 19.11 -2.87
N ASP A 361 22.01 17.92 -3.35
CA ASP A 361 23.38 17.66 -3.79
C ASP A 361 23.78 18.50 -5.02
N THR A 362 22.83 18.78 -5.93
CA THR A 362 23.09 19.64 -7.09
C THR A 362 23.21 21.13 -6.73
N GLU A 363 22.60 21.59 -5.63
CA GLU A 363 22.74 22.97 -5.15
C GLU A 363 24.08 23.25 -4.42
N GLY A 364 24.76 22.22 -3.95
CA GLY A 364 25.99 22.32 -3.14
C GLY A 364 27.30 22.50 -3.92
N VAL A 365 27.30 22.39 -5.27
CA VAL A 365 28.53 22.42 -6.07
C VAL A 365 28.92 23.87 -6.46
N SER A 366 29.12 24.74 -5.49
CA SER A 366 30.01 25.90 -5.64
C SER A 366 31.45 25.45 -5.35
N ARG A 367 32.40 25.75 -6.23
CA ARG A 367 33.82 25.36 -6.17
C ARG A 367 34.51 25.59 -4.81
N ARG A 368 33.94 26.37 -3.90
CA ARG A 368 34.47 26.68 -2.56
C ARG A 368 34.00 25.69 -1.46
N ARG A 369 32.98 24.83 -1.71
CA ARG A 369 32.41 23.92 -0.71
C ARG A 369 32.87 22.45 -0.85
N ARG A 370 33.98 22.17 -1.51
CA ARG A 370 34.54 20.81 -1.64
C ARG A 370 34.91 20.14 -0.31
N TYR A 371 34.85 20.83 0.81
CA TYR A 371 35.13 20.30 2.17
C TYR A 371 33.95 20.37 3.15
N SER A 372 32.76 20.80 2.70
CA SER A 372 31.57 20.72 3.55
C SER A 372 30.94 19.35 3.36
N GLU A 373 30.82 18.57 4.44
CA GLU A 373 30.05 17.33 4.43
C GLU A 373 28.66 17.59 3.83
N ALA A 374 28.19 16.68 2.95
CA ALA A 374 26.84 16.76 2.40
C ALA A 374 25.83 16.82 3.55
N PRO A 375 24.79 17.67 3.46
CA PRO A 375 23.83 17.82 4.55
C PRO A 375 23.19 16.47 4.88
N SER A 376 23.10 16.16 6.16
CA SER A 376 22.49 14.91 6.62
C SER A 376 21.06 14.82 6.10
N VAL A 377 20.64 13.65 5.61
CA VAL A 377 19.26 13.37 5.18
C VAL A 377 18.26 13.70 6.28
N TRP A 378 18.64 13.49 7.55
CA TRP A 378 17.85 13.90 8.71
C TRP A 378 17.63 15.41 8.77
N ALA A 379 18.65 16.22 8.50
CA ALA A 379 18.52 17.67 8.45
C ALA A 379 17.59 18.11 7.31
N ILE A 380 17.65 17.42 6.17
CA ILE A 380 16.77 17.65 5.02
C ILE A 380 15.33 17.29 5.35
N PHE A 381 15.10 16.11 5.96
CA PHE A 381 13.77 15.60 6.29
C PHE A 381 13.11 16.43 7.40
N LEU A 382 13.85 16.75 8.44
CA LEU A 382 13.32 17.40 9.65
C LEU A 382 13.33 18.93 9.54
N LYS A 383 14.15 19.52 8.67
CA LYS A 383 14.25 20.98 8.40
C LYS A 383 14.16 21.86 9.65
N GLY A 384 14.85 21.47 10.73
CA GLY A 384 14.86 22.19 12.01
C GLY A 384 13.70 21.90 12.97
N ASN A 385 12.69 21.11 12.59
CA ASN A 385 11.53 20.75 13.40
C ASN A 385 11.47 19.25 13.69
N ALA A 386 12.55 18.69 14.24
CA ALA A 386 12.66 17.25 14.52
C ALA A 386 11.57 16.71 15.44
N TYR A 387 11.03 17.53 16.32
CA TYR A 387 10.02 17.14 17.31
C TYR A 387 8.66 16.81 16.67
N LEU A 388 8.26 17.44 15.57
CA LEU A 388 6.95 17.20 14.95
C LEU A 388 6.78 15.77 14.41
N PRO A 389 7.70 15.20 13.59
CA PRO A 389 7.61 13.81 13.21
C PRO A 389 7.67 12.82 14.38
N ILE A 390 8.46 13.12 15.40
CA ILE A 390 8.55 12.28 16.62
C ILE A 390 7.22 12.29 17.36
N LEU A 391 6.59 13.46 17.55
CA LEU A 391 5.28 13.57 18.19
C LEU A 391 4.18 12.89 17.38
N ALA A 392 4.19 13.05 16.05
CA ALA A 392 3.22 12.39 15.18
C ALA A 392 3.34 10.87 15.21
N LEU A 393 4.57 10.34 15.17
CA LEU A 393 4.81 8.90 15.33
C LEU A 393 4.41 8.42 16.73
N ALA A 394 4.78 9.14 17.79
CA ALA A 394 4.38 8.81 19.15
C ALA A 394 2.85 8.79 19.30
N TYR A 395 2.15 9.74 18.70
CA TYR A 395 0.69 9.77 18.70
C TYR A 395 0.09 8.52 18.03
N LEU A 396 0.61 8.11 16.86
CA LEU A 396 0.12 6.91 16.17
C LEU A 396 0.23 5.63 17.01
N PHE A 397 1.24 5.52 17.86
CA PHE A 397 1.41 4.39 18.77
C PHE A 397 0.63 4.53 20.07
N LEU A 398 0.70 5.71 20.69
CA LEU A 398 0.15 5.91 22.05
C LEU A 398 -1.36 6.10 22.04
N ALA A 399 -1.93 6.77 21.03
CA ALA A 399 -3.37 7.05 21.02
C ALA A 399 -4.24 5.78 21.03
N PRO A 400 -3.97 4.72 20.22
CA PRO A 400 -4.74 3.47 20.31
C PRO A 400 -4.56 2.74 21.64
N LEU A 401 -3.35 2.79 22.22
CA LEU A 401 -3.07 2.19 23.54
C LEU A 401 -3.84 2.91 24.65
N LEU A 402 -3.81 4.24 24.66
CA LEU A 402 -4.55 5.05 25.62
C LEU A 402 -6.07 4.87 25.48
N ALA A 403 -6.57 4.84 24.24
CA ALA A 403 -7.98 4.59 23.96
C ALA A 403 -8.43 3.25 24.55
N ARG A 404 -7.67 2.17 24.32
CA ARG A 404 -8.01 0.82 24.78
C ARG A 404 -7.90 0.65 26.29
N TYR A 405 -6.78 1.07 26.87
CA TYR A 405 -6.45 0.74 28.27
C TYR A 405 -6.86 1.79 29.30
N VAL A 406 -7.10 3.03 28.86
CA VAL A 406 -7.44 4.14 29.76
C VAL A 406 -8.84 4.67 29.49
N LEU A 407 -9.12 5.10 28.25
CA LEU A 407 -10.38 5.82 27.97
C LEU A 407 -11.59 4.90 27.83
N HIS A 408 -11.43 3.72 27.23
CA HIS A 408 -12.52 2.79 26.91
C HIS A 408 -12.29 1.37 27.43
N SER A 409 -11.49 1.23 28.52
CA SER A 409 -11.09 -0.07 29.04
C SER A 409 -12.28 -0.97 29.43
N GLU A 410 -13.33 -0.40 30.05
CA GLU A 410 -14.55 -1.14 30.40
C GLU A 410 -15.26 -1.71 29.17
N GLN A 411 -15.44 -0.89 28.13
CA GLN A 411 -16.09 -1.32 26.88
C GLN A 411 -15.31 -2.44 26.16
N TYR A 412 -13.98 -2.38 26.16
CA TYR A 412 -13.16 -3.45 25.59
C TYR A 412 -13.25 -4.75 26.41
N GLN A 413 -13.33 -4.66 27.72
CA GLN A 413 -13.56 -5.83 28.57
C GLN A 413 -14.95 -6.43 28.35
N GLU A 414 -15.99 -5.60 28.23
CA GLU A 414 -17.33 -6.07 27.89
C GLU A 414 -17.37 -6.77 26.53
N ARG A 415 -16.69 -6.22 25.51
CA ARG A 415 -16.58 -6.89 24.21
C ARG A 415 -16.01 -8.30 24.33
N THR A 416 -14.91 -8.47 25.05
CA THR A 416 -14.30 -9.79 25.25
C THR A 416 -15.23 -10.77 25.99
N ARG A 417 -15.99 -10.28 26.98
CA ARG A 417 -16.97 -11.11 27.69
C ARG A 417 -18.12 -11.53 26.80
N ILE A 418 -18.66 -10.59 26.00
CA ILE A 418 -19.81 -10.90 25.11
C ILE A 418 -19.41 -11.86 23.98
N GLU A 419 -18.20 -11.72 23.44
CA GLU A 419 -17.64 -12.65 22.46
C GLU A 419 -17.58 -14.09 23.01
N THR A 420 -17.12 -14.22 24.27
CA THR A 420 -17.09 -15.51 24.96
C THR A 420 -18.50 -16.05 25.23
N THR A 421 -19.44 -15.17 25.61
CA THR A 421 -20.85 -15.53 25.81
C THR A 421 -21.50 -16.00 24.52
N VAL A 422 -21.29 -15.30 23.41
CA VAL A 422 -21.78 -15.70 22.09
C VAL A 422 -21.23 -17.07 21.70
N LYS A 423 -19.92 -17.29 21.88
CA LYS A 423 -19.28 -18.59 21.61
C LYS A 423 -19.93 -19.73 22.42
N GLY A 424 -20.28 -19.48 23.69
CA GLY A 424 -20.95 -20.47 24.55
C GLY A 424 -22.42 -20.71 24.22
N GLN A 425 -23.12 -19.74 23.64
CA GLN A 425 -24.55 -19.83 23.33
C GLN A 425 -24.88 -20.25 21.90
N THR A 426 -23.89 -20.40 21.05
CA THR A 426 -24.06 -20.75 19.62
C THR A 426 -23.19 -21.93 19.24
N GLN A 427 -23.63 -22.68 18.21
CA GLN A 427 -22.85 -23.77 17.60
C GLN A 427 -21.87 -23.20 16.57
N ALA A 428 -20.85 -23.99 16.19
CA ALA A 428 -19.85 -23.55 15.21
C ALA A 428 -20.44 -23.26 13.80
N THR A 429 -21.57 -23.88 13.49
CA THR A 429 -22.30 -23.71 12.22
C THR A 429 -23.28 -22.54 12.25
N ASP A 430 -23.55 -21.96 13.42
CA ASP A 430 -24.48 -20.85 13.54
C ASP A 430 -23.85 -19.56 13.00
N ARG A 431 -24.64 -18.80 12.24
CA ARG A 431 -24.25 -17.45 11.84
C ARG A 431 -24.63 -16.43 12.91
N ILE A 432 -23.79 -15.44 13.11
CA ILE A 432 -24.02 -14.34 14.05
C ILE A 432 -23.89 -13.00 13.34
N TYR A 433 -24.38 -11.94 13.99
CA TYR A 433 -24.06 -10.59 13.58
C TYR A 433 -23.70 -9.72 14.79
N ILE A 434 -22.65 -8.88 14.64
CA ILE A 434 -22.19 -7.96 15.69
C ILE A 434 -22.34 -6.54 15.16
N TRP A 435 -23.35 -5.83 15.66
CA TRP A 435 -23.61 -4.44 15.36
C TRP A 435 -22.70 -3.55 16.22
N ASP A 436 -21.46 -3.41 15.80
CA ASP A 436 -20.41 -2.65 16.51
C ASP A 436 -19.48 -1.97 15.50
N ASP A 437 -18.72 -0.98 15.98
CA ASP A 437 -17.71 -0.27 15.19
C ASP A 437 -16.47 -1.13 14.91
N LEU A 438 -16.20 -2.15 15.76
CA LEU A 438 -15.09 -3.08 15.62
C LEU A 438 -15.55 -4.44 15.09
N THR A 439 -14.69 -5.07 14.29
CA THR A 439 -14.97 -6.35 13.62
C THR A 439 -14.26 -7.56 14.24
N ASN A 440 -13.50 -7.36 15.31
CA ASN A 440 -12.67 -8.41 15.94
C ASN A 440 -13.50 -9.59 16.51
N GLY A 441 -14.74 -9.31 16.94
CA GLY A 441 -15.58 -10.26 17.65
C GLY A 441 -15.94 -11.54 16.89
N TYR A 442 -16.00 -11.48 15.56
CA TYR A 442 -16.29 -12.66 14.75
C TYR A 442 -15.19 -13.72 14.81
N LYS A 443 -13.93 -13.26 14.76
CA LYS A 443 -12.79 -14.17 14.85
C LYS A 443 -12.63 -14.75 16.26
N THR A 444 -12.81 -13.93 17.28
CA THR A 444 -12.70 -14.37 18.69
C THR A 444 -13.80 -15.34 19.07
N SER A 445 -15.03 -15.12 18.59
CA SER A 445 -16.14 -16.05 18.78
C SER A 445 -16.04 -17.31 17.91
N GLU A 446 -15.21 -17.31 16.87
CA GLU A 446 -15.09 -18.38 15.88
C GLU A 446 -16.45 -18.71 15.24
N ARG A 447 -17.20 -17.69 14.82
CA ARG A 447 -18.51 -17.82 14.18
C ARG A 447 -18.53 -17.10 12.83
N LEU A 448 -19.28 -17.67 11.89
CA LEU A 448 -19.48 -17.05 10.60
C LEU A 448 -20.43 -15.86 10.71
N ALA A 449 -20.11 -14.79 10.01
CA ALA A 449 -20.98 -13.63 9.92
C ALA A 449 -22.21 -13.93 9.06
N ALA A 450 -23.31 -13.26 9.36
CA ALA A 450 -24.53 -13.35 8.56
C ALA A 450 -24.53 -12.43 7.34
N SER A 451 -23.59 -11.49 7.24
CA SER A 451 -23.41 -10.60 6.09
C SER A 451 -21.95 -10.53 5.68
N GLN A 452 -21.69 -10.21 4.40
CA GLN A 452 -20.33 -9.88 3.95
C GLN A 452 -19.82 -8.55 4.57
N LEU A 453 -20.72 -7.68 5.03
CA LEU A 453 -20.39 -6.41 5.68
C LEU A 453 -20.43 -6.62 7.19
N LEU A 454 -19.27 -6.68 7.83
CA LEU A 454 -19.14 -7.09 9.24
C LEU A 454 -19.50 -5.99 10.25
N SER A 455 -19.59 -4.74 9.82
CA SER A 455 -19.89 -3.61 10.69
C SER A 455 -20.82 -2.62 9.99
N PRO A 456 -21.73 -1.96 10.73
CA PRO A 456 -22.58 -0.91 10.16
C PRO A 456 -21.80 0.35 9.75
N LYS A 457 -20.54 0.47 10.16
CA LYS A 457 -19.68 1.62 9.83
C LYS A 457 -18.61 1.32 8.79
N LEU A 458 -18.37 0.05 8.47
CA LEU A 458 -17.34 -0.36 7.54
C LEU A 458 -17.96 -0.73 6.19
N TYR A 459 -17.51 -0.07 5.13
CA TYR A 459 -17.97 -0.26 3.74
C TYR A 459 -19.46 0.02 3.51
N THR A 460 -20.07 0.83 4.36
CA THR A 460 -21.51 1.18 4.29
C THR A 460 -21.76 2.60 3.77
N GLY A 461 -20.76 3.24 3.17
CA GLY A 461 -20.87 4.58 2.59
C GLY A 461 -21.83 4.66 1.39
N LEU A 462 -22.03 3.54 0.67
CA LEU A 462 -22.99 3.42 -0.44
C LEU A 462 -24.33 2.87 0.06
N ASP A 463 -25.44 3.44 -0.43
CA ASP A 463 -26.80 2.98 -0.08
C ASP A 463 -27.05 1.53 -0.52
N ALA A 464 -26.44 1.10 -1.64
CA ALA A 464 -26.49 -0.29 -2.08
C ALA A 464 -25.92 -1.26 -1.03
N ASN A 465 -24.78 -0.91 -0.42
CA ASN A 465 -24.16 -1.73 0.62
C ASN A 465 -24.99 -1.73 1.91
N ARG A 466 -25.58 -0.58 2.28
CA ARG A 466 -26.51 -0.52 3.42
C ARG A 466 -27.73 -1.43 3.21
N SER A 467 -28.36 -1.34 2.04
CA SER A 467 -29.49 -2.20 1.68
C SER A 467 -29.10 -3.66 1.66
N LYS A 468 -27.90 -3.99 1.14
CA LYS A 468 -27.38 -5.35 1.14
C LYS A 468 -27.23 -5.89 2.56
N LEU A 469 -26.64 -5.12 3.48
CA LEU A 469 -26.49 -5.52 4.87
C LEU A 469 -27.83 -5.87 5.51
N VAL A 470 -28.85 -5.03 5.33
CA VAL A 470 -30.21 -5.27 5.87
C VAL A 470 -30.82 -6.54 5.27
N ASN A 471 -30.68 -6.74 3.96
CA ASN A 471 -31.19 -7.93 3.28
C ASN A 471 -30.47 -9.20 3.74
N ASP A 472 -29.13 -9.15 3.84
CA ASP A 472 -28.33 -10.28 4.35
C ASP A 472 -28.78 -10.70 5.77
N LEU A 473 -29.13 -9.74 6.65
CA LEU A 473 -29.63 -10.04 8.00
C LEU A 473 -31.03 -10.68 7.97
N ARG A 474 -31.89 -10.27 7.03
CA ARG A 474 -33.23 -10.86 6.85
C ARG A 474 -33.16 -12.27 6.28
N ASP A 475 -32.31 -12.47 5.27
CA ASP A 475 -32.23 -13.74 4.52
C ASP A 475 -31.46 -14.80 5.32
N ASN A 476 -30.34 -14.43 5.93
CA ASN A 476 -29.48 -15.37 6.66
C ASN A 476 -29.91 -15.61 8.13
N GLN A 477 -30.81 -14.82 8.68
CA GLN A 477 -31.41 -14.96 10.01
C GLN A 477 -30.39 -15.37 11.09
N PRO A 478 -29.39 -14.52 11.43
CA PRO A 478 -28.37 -14.89 12.40
C PRO A 478 -28.96 -15.35 13.72
N LYS A 479 -28.39 -16.44 14.28
CA LYS A 479 -28.86 -17.03 15.54
C LYS A 479 -28.85 -16.03 16.70
N VAL A 480 -27.83 -15.18 16.69
CA VAL A 480 -27.62 -14.13 17.69
C VAL A 480 -27.20 -12.85 16.99
N ILE A 481 -27.80 -11.74 17.41
CA ILE A 481 -27.35 -10.38 17.06
C ILE A 481 -26.90 -9.70 18.35
N VAL A 482 -25.63 -9.24 18.34
CA VAL A 482 -25.07 -8.40 19.41
C VAL A 482 -25.16 -6.96 18.96
N VAL A 483 -25.66 -6.08 19.81
CA VAL A 483 -25.81 -4.65 19.51
C VAL A 483 -25.03 -3.83 20.54
N ASN A 484 -24.04 -3.07 20.06
CA ASN A 484 -23.41 -2.02 20.85
C ASN A 484 -24.37 -0.82 20.93
N THR A 485 -24.79 -0.47 22.15
CA THR A 485 -25.75 0.63 22.38
C THR A 485 -25.23 2.02 22.00
N LYS A 486 -23.89 2.15 21.86
CA LYS A 486 -23.25 3.40 21.42
C LYS A 486 -23.20 3.54 19.89
N THR A 487 -23.45 2.46 19.15
CA THR A 487 -23.53 2.46 17.70
C THR A 487 -24.98 2.62 17.27
N ALA A 488 -25.30 3.70 16.57
CA ALA A 488 -26.68 3.99 16.15
C ALA A 488 -27.24 2.83 15.30
N LEU A 489 -28.41 2.33 15.68
CA LEU A 489 -29.16 1.36 14.89
C LEU A 489 -29.87 2.07 13.72
N TRP A 490 -29.95 1.38 12.61
CA TRP A 490 -30.79 1.82 11.49
C TRP A 490 -32.23 1.38 11.71
N THR A 491 -33.18 2.18 11.28
CA THR A 491 -34.63 1.96 11.48
C THR A 491 -35.06 0.57 10.97
N GLU A 492 -34.54 0.13 9.84
CA GLU A 492 -34.85 -1.16 9.22
C GLU A 492 -34.34 -2.33 10.09
N VAL A 493 -33.21 -2.15 10.79
CA VAL A 493 -32.65 -3.15 11.69
C VAL A 493 -33.39 -3.15 13.02
N GLU A 494 -33.82 -2.00 13.53
CA GLU A 494 -34.68 -1.92 14.71
C GLU A 494 -35.98 -2.67 14.50
N GLN A 495 -36.63 -2.50 13.34
CA GLN A 495 -37.84 -3.24 12.96
C GLN A 495 -37.57 -4.75 12.90
N LEU A 496 -36.48 -5.16 12.24
CA LEU A 496 -36.09 -6.59 12.17
C LEU A 496 -35.90 -7.19 13.56
N LEU A 497 -35.23 -6.48 14.46
CA LEU A 497 -35.03 -6.94 15.85
C LEU A 497 -36.36 -7.09 16.60
N ALA A 498 -37.28 -6.15 16.44
CA ALA A 498 -38.60 -6.20 17.10
C ALA A 498 -39.46 -7.36 16.60
N GLU A 499 -39.45 -7.60 15.30
CA GLU A 499 -40.27 -8.63 14.64
C GLU A 499 -39.74 -10.05 14.88
N SER A 500 -38.45 -10.27 14.66
CA SER A 500 -37.86 -11.62 14.54
C SER A 500 -37.03 -12.07 15.73
N TYR A 501 -36.64 -11.14 16.61
CA TYR A 501 -35.71 -11.41 17.71
C TYR A 501 -36.31 -11.09 19.08
N GLN A 502 -35.80 -11.73 20.10
CA GLN A 502 -36.13 -11.43 21.50
C GLN A 502 -34.85 -11.02 22.26
N PRO A 503 -34.90 -9.96 23.08
CA PRO A 503 -33.76 -9.56 23.90
C PRO A 503 -33.46 -10.62 24.95
N VAL A 504 -32.20 -10.97 25.09
CA VAL A 504 -31.71 -11.85 26.16
C VAL A 504 -31.31 -10.98 27.33
N GLN A 505 -31.76 -11.33 28.52
CA GLN A 505 -31.35 -10.63 29.73
C GLN A 505 -29.82 -10.83 29.94
N SER A 506 -29.07 -9.73 29.92
CA SER A 506 -27.61 -9.74 30.03
C SER A 506 -27.16 -8.70 31.05
N GLU A 507 -26.05 -8.98 31.72
CA GLU A 507 -25.41 -8.07 32.71
C GLU A 507 -24.53 -7.01 32.03
N PHE A 508 -24.55 -6.92 30.68
CA PHE A 508 -23.73 -5.98 29.93
C PHE A 508 -24.35 -4.57 29.92
N LYS A 509 -23.53 -3.56 30.16
CA LYS A 509 -23.94 -2.16 30.21
C LYS A 509 -24.06 -1.54 28.80
N ASP A 510 -23.05 -1.77 27.98
CA ASP A 510 -22.91 -1.14 26.66
C ASP A 510 -23.38 -2.06 25.52
N PHE A 511 -23.75 -3.32 25.81
CA PHE A 511 -24.15 -4.29 24.79
C PHE A 511 -25.49 -4.96 25.12
N LYS A 512 -26.28 -5.18 24.09
CA LYS A 512 -27.52 -5.97 24.15
C LYS A 512 -27.41 -7.20 23.26
N LEU A 513 -27.87 -8.31 23.75
CA LEU A 513 -27.90 -9.58 23.02
C LEU A 513 -29.34 -9.86 22.57
N TYR A 514 -29.51 -10.19 21.30
CA TYR A 514 -30.80 -10.59 20.72
C TYR A 514 -30.67 -11.99 20.15
N LYS A 515 -31.61 -12.85 20.46
CA LYS A 515 -31.69 -14.24 19.97
C LYS A 515 -32.89 -14.37 19.05
N LEU A 516 -32.73 -15.14 17.97
CA LEU A 516 -33.81 -15.44 17.05
C LEU A 516 -34.95 -16.16 17.79
N LYS A 517 -36.22 -15.73 17.55
CA LYS A 517 -37.41 -16.28 18.21
C LYS A 517 -37.64 -17.76 17.90
#